data_05116ba620a6156455c2f209cee0919b
#
_entry.id   05116ba620a6156455c2f209cee0919b
#
_cell.length_a   1.000
_cell.length_b   1.000
_cell.length_c   1.000
_cell.angle_alpha   90.00
_cell.angle_beta   90.00
_cell.angle_gamma   90.00
#
_symmetry.space_group_name_H-M   'P 1'
#
loop_
_entity.id
_entity.type
_entity.pdbx_description
1 polymer ?
#
loop_
_entity_poly.entity_id
_entity_poly.type
_entity_poly.pdbx_seq_one_letter_code
_entity_poly.pdbx_strand_id
1 'polypeptide(L)'
;MRIVFMGTPEFAVPALQVLVNYSAIEVVGVVTQPDRPVGRKRLLTPTPVKEEAIKHGIPVLQPEKLRRPESVEELRELQPDLIVTAAYGQILPKSVLAIPRLGCINIHASLLPRYRGGAPIHHAVMNGDTSTGVTIMYMAEGLDTGDMISSVELAIGDSDTTGTMFNKLSAAGAQLLLDTLPDLLAGSIQAVAQNHEAAVYSPNVSREQERIDWSRPAVSLWNQVRGLNPRPGAYTTWNGEVLKIWSCDKPNQSDVANTPGTVVAISEQGILVATGAG
;
A
#
# COMPACT_ATOMS: atom_id res chain seq x y z
N MET A 1 -0.87 -21.05 17.69
CA MET A 1 -1.01 -19.60 17.95
C MET A 1 -2.29 -19.12 17.29
N ARG A 2 -3.14 -18.39 18.03
CA ARG A 2 -4.40 -17.82 17.54
C ARG A 2 -4.12 -16.44 16.93
N ILE A 3 -4.46 -16.25 15.67
CA ILE A 3 -4.22 -14.98 14.97
C ILE A 3 -5.52 -14.41 14.43
N VAL A 4 -5.71 -13.11 14.61
CA VAL A 4 -6.67 -12.33 13.82
C VAL A 4 -5.89 -11.62 12.72
N PHE A 5 -6.38 -11.72 11.48
CA PHE A 5 -5.83 -11.00 10.34
C PHE A 5 -6.72 -9.81 9.99
N MET A 6 -6.12 -8.65 9.76
CA MET A 6 -6.82 -7.44 9.34
C MET A 6 -6.28 -6.94 8.00
N GLY A 7 -7.11 -6.93 6.98
CA GLY A 7 -6.71 -6.48 5.65
C GLY A 7 -7.92 -6.19 4.76
N THR A 8 -7.70 -5.50 3.63
CA THR A 8 -8.81 -5.13 2.75
C THR A 8 -8.52 -5.43 1.28
N PRO A 9 -7.51 -4.82 0.63
CA PRO A 9 -7.27 -4.99 -0.81
C PRO A 9 -6.53 -6.28 -1.13
N GLU A 10 -6.39 -6.54 -2.42
CA GLU A 10 -5.62 -7.66 -2.98
C GLU A 10 -4.19 -7.78 -2.39
N PHE A 11 -3.58 -6.65 -2.05
CA PHE A 11 -2.26 -6.60 -1.40
C PHE A 11 -2.16 -7.50 -0.16
N ALA A 12 -3.24 -7.61 0.60
CA ALA A 12 -3.27 -8.33 1.87
C ALA A 12 -3.53 -9.84 1.72
N VAL A 13 -4.05 -10.27 0.57
CA VAL A 13 -4.46 -11.67 0.34
C VAL A 13 -3.31 -12.66 0.46
N PRO A 14 -2.11 -12.45 -0.14
CA PRO A 14 -1.00 -13.39 0.00
C PRO A 14 -0.53 -13.56 1.45
N ALA A 15 -0.56 -12.50 2.26
CA ALA A 15 -0.21 -12.60 3.68
C ALA A 15 -1.23 -13.45 4.47
N LEU A 16 -2.53 -13.30 4.18
CA LEU A 16 -3.57 -14.16 4.76
C LEU A 16 -3.35 -15.62 4.38
N GLN A 17 -3.04 -15.90 3.11
CA GLN A 17 -2.77 -17.26 2.63
C GLN A 17 -1.57 -17.89 3.34
N VAL A 18 -0.50 -17.13 3.59
CA VAL A 18 0.64 -17.61 4.39
C VAL A 18 0.18 -18.06 5.78
N LEU A 19 -0.61 -17.23 6.48
CA LEU A 19 -1.08 -17.55 7.83
C LEU A 19 -1.99 -18.78 7.86
N VAL A 20 -2.91 -18.90 6.90
CA VAL A 20 -3.85 -20.03 6.80
C VAL A 20 -3.13 -21.34 6.54
N ASN A 21 -2.05 -21.31 5.74
CA ASN A 21 -1.29 -22.52 5.38
C ASN A 21 -0.19 -22.88 6.41
N TYR A 22 0.03 -22.07 7.44
CA TYR A 22 1.07 -22.32 8.43
C TYR A 22 0.53 -23.18 9.58
N SER A 23 1.00 -24.43 9.70
CA SER A 23 0.44 -25.46 10.59
C SER A 23 0.39 -25.12 12.07
N ALA A 24 1.27 -24.23 12.57
CA ALA A 24 1.31 -23.81 13.97
C ALA A 24 0.38 -22.60 14.26
N ILE A 25 -0.38 -22.14 13.25
CA ILE A 25 -1.26 -20.97 13.33
C ILE A 25 -2.70 -21.40 13.09
N GLU A 26 -3.60 -20.83 13.89
CA GLU A 26 -5.04 -20.85 13.68
C GLU A 26 -5.50 -19.42 13.41
N VAL A 27 -5.97 -19.11 12.19
CA VAL A 27 -6.59 -17.83 11.88
C VAL A 27 -8.02 -17.88 12.40
N VAL A 28 -8.25 -17.28 13.57
CA VAL A 28 -9.52 -17.35 14.30
C VAL A 28 -10.55 -16.33 13.81
N GLY A 29 -10.14 -15.36 13.04
CA GLY A 29 -11.01 -14.36 12.43
C GLY A 29 -10.26 -13.45 11.48
N VAL A 30 -11.01 -12.91 10.54
CA VAL A 30 -10.56 -11.91 9.58
C VAL A 30 -11.38 -10.64 9.76
N VAL A 31 -10.70 -9.50 9.82
CA VAL A 31 -11.34 -8.18 9.89
C VAL A 31 -11.05 -7.43 8.61
N THR A 32 -12.08 -6.95 7.93
CA THR A 32 -11.94 -6.22 6.67
C THR A 32 -12.91 -5.05 6.59
N GLN A 33 -12.71 -4.15 5.63
CA GLN A 33 -13.67 -3.05 5.41
C GLN A 33 -15.03 -3.61 4.96
N PRO A 34 -16.14 -2.92 5.26
CA PRO A 34 -17.44 -3.26 4.75
C PRO A 34 -17.47 -3.35 3.23
N ASP A 35 -18.34 -4.21 2.69
CA ASP A 35 -18.61 -4.27 1.26
C ASP A 35 -19.08 -2.89 0.75
N ARG A 36 -18.57 -2.47 -0.39
CA ARG A 36 -18.87 -1.16 -0.96
C ARG A 36 -19.32 -1.28 -2.42
N PRO A 37 -20.17 -0.37 -2.88
CA PRO A 37 -20.51 -0.28 -4.30
C PRO A 37 -19.30 0.06 -5.15
N VAL A 38 -18.93 -0.80 -6.12
CA VAL A 38 -17.76 -0.64 -7.00
C VAL A 38 -18.21 -0.53 -8.47
N GLY A 39 -17.42 0.21 -9.24
CA GLY A 39 -17.59 0.39 -10.68
C GLY A 39 -18.79 1.26 -11.06
N ARG A 40 -19.01 1.44 -12.38
CA ARG A 40 -20.10 2.29 -12.93
C ARG A 40 -21.48 1.79 -12.54
N LYS A 41 -21.64 0.47 -12.40
CA LYS A 41 -22.93 -0.17 -12.01
C LYS A 41 -23.18 -0.13 -10.51
N ARG A 42 -22.24 0.38 -9.69
CA ARG A 42 -22.33 0.45 -8.22
C ARG A 42 -22.77 -0.88 -7.57
N LEU A 43 -22.24 -1.99 -8.07
CA LEU A 43 -22.52 -3.30 -7.50
C LEU A 43 -21.83 -3.42 -6.14
N LEU A 44 -22.56 -3.87 -5.14
CA LEU A 44 -22.01 -4.18 -3.82
C LEU A 44 -21.00 -5.32 -3.98
N THR A 45 -19.74 -5.02 -3.69
CA THR A 45 -18.62 -5.93 -3.96
C THR A 45 -17.91 -6.26 -2.64
N PRO A 46 -17.71 -7.54 -2.32
CA PRO A 46 -16.93 -7.95 -1.18
C PRO A 46 -15.47 -7.52 -1.35
N THR A 47 -14.77 -7.39 -0.23
CA THR A 47 -13.32 -7.15 -0.26
C THR A 47 -12.58 -8.41 -0.66
N PRO A 48 -11.41 -8.32 -1.36
CA PRO A 48 -10.60 -9.48 -1.70
C PRO A 48 -10.24 -10.36 -0.48
N VAL A 49 -9.95 -9.73 0.65
CA VAL A 49 -9.65 -10.43 1.90
C VAL A 49 -10.86 -11.18 2.45
N LYS A 50 -12.08 -10.62 2.32
CA LYS A 50 -13.32 -11.34 2.68
C LYS A 50 -13.54 -12.57 1.80
N GLU A 51 -13.37 -12.42 0.48
CA GLU A 51 -13.52 -13.55 -0.45
C GLU A 51 -12.54 -14.68 -0.12
N GLU A 52 -11.31 -14.34 0.22
CA GLU A 52 -10.30 -15.33 0.61
C GLU A 52 -10.66 -16.00 1.95
N ALA A 53 -11.06 -15.23 2.95
CA ALA A 53 -11.47 -15.77 4.25
C ALA A 53 -12.63 -16.76 4.12
N ILE A 54 -13.63 -16.46 3.28
CA ILE A 54 -14.79 -17.33 3.03
C ILE A 54 -14.35 -18.67 2.41
N LYS A 55 -13.39 -18.68 1.49
CA LYS A 55 -12.87 -19.93 0.89
C LYS A 55 -12.30 -20.89 1.93
N HIS A 56 -11.75 -20.32 3.02
CA HIS A 56 -11.16 -21.08 4.12
C HIS A 56 -12.11 -21.29 5.32
N GLY A 57 -13.37 -20.85 5.22
CA GLY A 57 -14.34 -20.99 6.30
C GLY A 57 -14.05 -20.14 7.54
N ILE A 58 -13.25 -19.07 7.39
CA ILE A 58 -12.83 -18.21 8.50
C ILE A 58 -13.90 -17.17 8.78
N PRO A 59 -14.29 -16.94 10.06
CA PRO A 59 -15.22 -15.87 10.44
C PRO A 59 -14.75 -14.50 9.99
N VAL A 60 -15.65 -13.67 9.42
CA VAL A 60 -15.35 -12.35 8.90
C VAL A 60 -16.09 -11.28 9.68
N LEU A 61 -15.35 -10.32 10.22
CA LEU A 61 -15.88 -9.11 10.86
C LEU A 61 -15.71 -7.91 9.93
N GLN A 62 -16.75 -7.11 9.75
CA GLN A 62 -16.74 -5.93 8.88
C GLN A 62 -17.24 -4.68 9.60
N PRO A 63 -16.55 -4.22 10.68
CA PRO A 63 -17.01 -3.07 11.43
C PRO A 63 -16.90 -1.79 10.61
N GLU A 64 -17.97 -0.99 10.55
CA GLU A 64 -17.93 0.35 9.96
C GLU A 64 -16.91 1.25 10.67
N LYS A 65 -16.75 1.08 11.97
CA LYS A 65 -15.76 1.78 12.80
C LYS A 65 -15.22 0.83 13.86
N LEU A 66 -14.00 0.37 13.69
CA LEU A 66 -13.33 -0.56 14.62
C LEU A 66 -13.24 -0.02 16.07
N ARG A 67 -13.22 1.31 16.22
CA ARG A 67 -13.13 1.97 17.53
C ARG A 67 -14.40 1.89 18.40
N ARG A 68 -15.52 1.37 17.87
CA ARG A 68 -16.76 1.21 18.63
C ARG A 68 -16.57 0.10 19.70
N PRO A 69 -17.10 0.29 20.91
CA PRO A 69 -16.97 -0.69 21.98
C PRO A 69 -17.41 -2.11 21.61
N GLU A 70 -18.54 -2.22 20.87
CA GLU A 70 -19.07 -3.50 20.40
C GLU A 70 -18.11 -4.21 19.45
N SER A 71 -17.47 -3.48 18.52
CA SER A 71 -16.49 -4.06 17.58
C SER A 71 -15.20 -4.49 18.29
N VAL A 72 -14.81 -3.75 19.32
CA VAL A 72 -13.65 -4.12 20.16
C VAL A 72 -13.94 -5.39 20.97
N GLU A 73 -15.18 -5.55 21.46
CA GLU A 73 -15.57 -6.73 22.24
C GLU A 73 -15.66 -7.97 21.34
N GLU A 74 -16.31 -7.88 20.16
CA GLU A 74 -16.34 -8.96 19.18
C GLU A 74 -14.91 -9.46 18.84
N LEU A 75 -13.96 -8.53 18.72
CA LEU A 75 -12.56 -8.87 18.45
C LEU A 75 -11.91 -9.55 19.68
N ARG A 76 -12.23 -9.10 20.89
CA ARG A 76 -11.71 -9.69 22.15
C ARG A 76 -12.21 -11.11 22.37
N GLU A 77 -13.45 -11.39 22.01
CA GLU A 77 -14.04 -12.73 22.10
C GLU A 77 -13.30 -13.77 21.25
N LEU A 78 -12.61 -13.35 20.16
CA LEU A 78 -11.77 -14.22 19.34
C LEU A 78 -10.48 -14.66 20.08
N GLN A 79 -10.11 -13.99 21.18
CA GLN A 79 -8.93 -14.28 21.99
C GLN A 79 -7.64 -14.44 21.16
N PRO A 80 -7.26 -13.46 20.34
CA PRO A 80 -6.05 -13.56 19.54
C PRO A 80 -4.79 -13.45 20.41
N ASP A 81 -3.79 -14.28 20.11
CA ASP A 81 -2.43 -14.11 20.63
C ASP A 81 -1.69 -12.97 19.93
N LEU A 82 -1.95 -12.79 18.63
CA LEU A 82 -1.34 -11.80 17.74
C LEU A 82 -2.38 -11.26 16.77
N ILE A 83 -2.31 -9.98 16.45
CA ILE A 83 -3.02 -9.40 15.31
C ILE A 83 -2.02 -9.07 14.21
N VAL A 84 -2.28 -9.53 12.98
CA VAL A 84 -1.49 -9.21 11.79
C VAL A 84 -2.29 -8.32 10.88
N THR A 85 -1.74 -7.18 10.50
CA THR A 85 -2.42 -6.22 9.61
C THR A 85 -1.66 -6.07 8.29
N ALA A 86 -2.41 -5.87 7.20
CA ALA A 86 -1.88 -5.47 5.89
C ALA A 86 -2.93 -4.62 5.18
N ALA A 87 -2.66 -3.33 4.99
CA ALA A 87 -3.55 -2.40 4.29
C ALA A 87 -5.02 -2.49 4.74
N TYR A 88 -5.28 -2.51 6.04
CA TYR A 88 -6.64 -2.63 6.59
C TYR A 88 -7.51 -1.41 6.33
N GLY A 89 -6.94 -0.21 6.44
CA GLY A 89 -7.63 1.05 6.11
C GLY A 89 -8.39 1.71 7.26
N GLN A 90 -8.27 1.24 8.51
CA GLN A 90 -8.70 1.95 9.71
C GLN A 90 -7.58 2.01 10.75
N ILE A 91 -7.58 3.06 11.56
CA ILE A 91 -6.67 3.18 12.70
C ILE A 91 -7.12 2.20 13.79
N LEU A 92 -6.18 1.42 14.32
CA LEU A 92 -6.40 0.56 15.47
C LEU A 92 -6.33 1.42 16.75
N PRO A 93 -7.43 1.52 17.51
CA PRO A 93 -7.41 2.26 18.77
C PRO A 93 -6.59 1.50 19.83
N LYS A 94 -6.15 2.19 20.87
CA LYS A 94 -5.40 1.61 21.99
C LYS A 94 -6.09 0.38 22.61
N SER A 95 -7.43 0.40 22.66
CA SER A 95 -8.23 -0.73 23.15
C SER A 95 -8.10 -2.00 22.31
N VAL A 96 -7.81 -1.87 21.01
CA VAL A 96 -7.53 -3.00 20.10
C VAL A 96 -6.06 -3.41 20.21
N LEU A 97 -5.14 -2.44 20.21
CA LEU A 97 -3.70 -2.71 20.34
C LEU A 97 -3.35 -3.51 21.61
N ALA A 98 -4.15 -3.36 22.66
CA ALA A 98 -3.97 -4.03 23.95
C ALA A 98 -4.64 -5.41 24.07
N ILE A 99 -5.37 -5.88 23.02
CA ILE A 99 -6.05 -7.18 23.08
C ILE A 99 -5.05 -8.35 23.02
N PRO A 100 -4.19 -8.46 21.99
CA PRO A 100 -3.33 -9.61 21.85
C PRO A 100 -2.08 -9.49 22.73
N ARG A 101 -1.72 -10.59 23.43
CA ARG A 101 -0.55 -10.62 24.32
C ARG A 101 0.78 -10.43 23.58
N LEU A 102 0.86 -10.76 22.28
CA LEU A 102 2.05 -10.59 21.45
C LEU A 102 2.00 -9.29 20.62
N GLY A 103 1.00 -8.45 20.88
CA GLY A 103 0.82 -7.17 20.18
C GLY A 103 0.21 -7.29 18.81
N CYS A 104 0.23 -6.17 18.09
CA CYS A 104 -0.24 -6.07 16.72
C CYS A 104 0.95 -5.76 15.82
N ILE A 105 1.07 -6.44 14.68
CA ILE A 105 2.09 -6.16 13.67
C ILE A 105 1.45 -5.72 12.37
N ASN A 106 2.19 -4.92 11.58
CA ASN A 106 1.75 -4.44 10.28
C ASN A 106 2.79 -4.77 9.20
N ILE A 107 2.30 -5.25 8.05
CA ILE A 107 3.06 -5.42 6.82
C ILE A 107 2.95 -4.12 6.05
N HIS A 108 3.94 -3.24 6.19
CA HIS A 108 3.95 -1.91 5.61
C HIS A 108 4.77 -1.87 4.33
N ALA A 109 4.20 -1.32 3.24
CA ALA A 109 4.80 -1.36 1.91
C ALA A 109 5.83 -0.24 1.68
N SER A 110 6.78 -0.09 2.59
CA SER A 110 7.97 0.77 2.45
C SER A 110 9.12 0.29 3.31
N LEU A 111 10.32 0.85 3.09
CA LEU A 111 11.47 0.75 3.97
C LEU A 111 11.36 1.85 5.04
N LEU A 112 10.73 1.54 6.18
CA LEU A 112 10.59 2.47 7.28
C LEU A 112 11.98 2.91 7.83
N PRO A 113 12.11 4.17 8.26
CA PRO A 113 11.07 5.15 8.55
C PRO A 113 10.60 5.99 7.35
N ARG A 114 11.03 5.67 6.13
CA ARG A 114 10.55 6.37 4.92
C ARG A 114 9.14 5.94 4.55
N TYR A 115 8.35 6.90 4.08
CA TYR A 115 6.98 6.69 3.57
C TYR A 115 6.01 6.08 4.58
N ARG A 116 5.96 6.65 5.80
CA ARG A 116 4.86 6.40 6.74
C ARG A 116 3.57 6.93 6.15
N GLY A 117 2.47 6.19 6.26
CA GLY A 117 1.14 6.63 5.83
C GLY A 117 0.50 5.79 4.75
N GLY A 118 -0.49 6.38 4.05
CA GLY A 118 -1.47 5.61 3.26
C GLY A 118 -1.05 5.25 1.83
N ALA A 119 -0.03 5.91 1.24
CA ALA A 119 0.33 5.70 -0.17
C ALA A 119 1.84 5.52 -0.41
N PRO A 120 2.55 4.67 0.38
CA PRO A 120 4.00 4.52 0.30
C PRO A 120 4.49 4.12 -1.09
N ILE A 121 3.81 3.19 -1.75
CA ILE A 121 4.18 2.69 -3.08
C ILE A 121 4.09 3.80 -4.13
N HIS A 122 2.98 4.57 -4.12
CA HIS A 122 2.80 5.70 -5.04
C HIS A 122 3.92 6.72 -4.89
N HIS A 123 4.22 7.11 -3.65
CA HIS A 123 5.23 8.13 -3.38
C HIS A 123 6.65 7.68 -3.75
N ALA A 124 7.02 6.42 -3.49
CA ALA A 124 8.32 5.89 -3.90
C ALA A 124 8.51 5.97 -5.42
N VAL A 125 7.48 5.54 -6.20
CA VAL A 125 7.55 5.59 -7.66
C VAL A 125 7.49 7.02 -8.21
N MET A 126 6.57 7.86 -7.70
CA MET A 126 6.44 9.26 -8.14
C MET A 126 7.69 10.10 -7.84
N ASN A 127 8.39 9.81 -6.75
CA ASN A 127 9.63 10.49 -6.38
C ASN A 127 10.83 10.01 -7.19
N GLY A 128 10.69 8.93 -7.98
CA GLY A 128 11.77 8.36 -8.78
C GLY A 128 12.80 7.61 -7.94
N ASP A 129 12.41 7.06 -6.80
CA ASP A 129 13.29 6.20 -6.02
C ASP A 129 13.70 4.98 -6.85
N THR A 130 14.92 4.52 -6.66
CA THR A 130 15.47 3.33 -7.36
C THR A 130 15.18 2.04 -6.60
N SER A 131 14.77 2.14 -5.34
CA SER A 131 14.35 1.01 -4.52
C SER A 131 13.24 1.41 -3.55
N THR A 132 12.50 0.42 -3.10
CA THR A 132 11.53 0.47 -2.02
C THR A 132 11.54 -0.88 -1.31
N GLY A 133 10.55 -1.19 -0.50
CA GLY A 133 10.51 -2.49 0.16
C GLY A 133 9.27 -2.70 1.00
N VAL A 134 9.35 -3.71 1.85
CA VAL A 134 8.34 -4.00 2.87
C VAL A 134 9.02 -4.06 4.23
N THR A 135 8.38 -3.49 5.23
CA THR A 135 8.78 -3.59 6.63
C THR A 135 7.66 -4.23 7.44
N ILE A 136 7.96 -5.28 8.18
CA ILE A 136 7.08 -5.76 9.26
C ILE A 136 7.47 -5.00 10.52
N MET A 137 6.48 -4.38 11.16
CA MET A 137 6.69 -3.55 12.34
C MET A 137 5.62 -3.81 13.40
N TYR A 138 5.91 -3.56 14.66
CA TYR A 138 4.88 -3.47 15.69
C TYR A 138 4.04 -2.22 15.47
N MET A 139 2.74 -2.33 15.70
CA MET A 139 1.85 -1.17 15.66
C MET A 139 1.90 -0.40 16.98
N ALA A 140 1.89 0.92 16.87
CA ALA A 140 1.84 1.87 17.98
C ALA A 140 0.69 2.87 17.77
N GLU A 141 0.46 3.77 18.72
CA GLU A 141 -0.57 4.82 18.60
C GLU A 141 -0.27 5.83 17.49
N GLY A 142 1.01 6.05 17.17
CA GLY A 142 1.44 6.92 16.07
C GLY A 142 1.36 6.21 14.72
N LEU A 143 1.18 7.01 13.66
CA LEU A 143 1.09 6.50 12.29
C LEU A 143 2.42 5.87 11.86
N ASP A 144 2.44 4.54 11.74
CA ASP A 144 3.57 3.71 11.32
C ASP A 144 4.89 4.03 12.07
N THR A 145 4.78 4.24 13.40
CA THR A 145 5.91 4.67 14.24
C THR A 145 6.50 3.57 15.13
N GLY A 146 5.90 2.39 15.16
CA GLY A 146 6.36 1.30 16.01
C GLY A 146 7.68 0.68 15.56
N ASP A 147 8.26 -0.17 16.40
CA ASP A 147 9.56 -0.78 16.17
C ASP A 147 9.52 -1.76 15.01
N MET A 148 10.57 -1.73 14.19
CA MET A 148 10.73 -2.59 13.03
C MET A 148 11.19 -3.99 13.44
N ILE A 149 10.54 -5.01 12.89
CA ILE A 149 10.85 -6.42 13.15
C ILE A 149 11.77 -6.96 12.06
N SER A 150 11.36 -6.82 10.82
CA SER A 150 12.10 -7.29 9.65
C SER A 150 11.79 -6.43 8.43
N SER A 151 12.66 -6.44 7.43
CA SER A 151 12.44 -5.71 6.18
C SER A 151 13.06 -6.43 4.99
N VAL A 152 12.53 -6.16 3.81
CA VAL A 152 13.07 -6.62 2.53
C VAL A 152 13.05 -5.46 1.53
N GLU A 153 14.16 -5.26 0.84
CA GLU A 153 14.31 -4.24 -0.20
C GLU A 153 14.07 -4.82 -1.59
N LEU A 154 13.39 -4.05 -2.44
CA LEU A 154 13.13 -4.37 -3.85
C LEU A 154 13.51 -3.19 -4.74
N ALA A 155 14.13 -3.48 -5.88
CA ALA A 155 14.43 -2.47 -6.89
C ALA A 155 13.14 -1.99 -7.60
N ILE A 156 13.11 -0.70 -7.95
CA ILE A 156 12.11 -0.08 -8.82
C ILE A 156 12.77 0.13 -10.18
N GLY A 157 12.40 -0.67 -11.17
CA GLY A 157 12.90 -0.54 -12.54
C GLY A 157 12.19 0.57 -13.32
N ASP A 158 12.75 0.92 -14.47
CA ASP A 158 12.19 1.96 -15.36
C ASP A 158 10.79 1.62 -15.88
N SER A 159 10.49 0.34 -16.10
CA SER A 159 9.18 -0.16 -16.52
C SER A 159 8.19 -0.34 -15.38
N ASP A 160 8.62 -0.16 -14.13
CA ASP A 160 7.73 -0.36 -12.99
C ASP A 160 6.76 0.82 -12.82
N THR A 161 5.52 0.45 -12.59
CA THR A 161 4.44 1.33 -12.17
C THR A 161 4.08 1.05 -10.72
N THR A 162 3.25 1.88 -10.11
CA THR A 162 2.67 1.56 -8.80
C THR A 162 1.93 0.21 -8.82
N GLY A 163 1.23 -0.11 -9.92
CA GLY A 163 0.53 -1.39 -10.06
C GLY A 163 1.47 -2.60 -10.08
N THR A 164 2.59 -2.54 -10.81
CA THR A 164 3.57 -3.64 -10.80
C THR A 164 4.28 -3.77 -9.47
N MET A 165 4.64 -2.65 -8.84
CA MET A 165 5.26 -2.63 -7.52
C MET A 165 4.31 -3.12 -6.43
N PHE A 166 3.01 -2.82 -6.52
CA PHE A 166 1.99 -3.35 -5.62
C PHE A 166 2.00 -4.88 -5.58
N ASN A 167 2.05 -5.53 -6.75
CA ASN A 167 2.11 -6.98 -6.84
C ASN A 167 3.43 -7.55 -6.31
N LYS A 168 4.57 -6.93 -6.68
CA LYS A 168 5.90 -7.33 -6.19
C LYS A 168 6.01 -7.23 -4.67
N LEU A 169 5.57 -6.11 -4.10
CA LEU A 169 5.64 -5.85 -2.66
C LEU A 169 4.64 -6.71 -1.87
N SER A 170 3.47 -7.01 -2.43
CA SER A 170 2.50 -7.94 -1.84
C SER A 170 3.11 -9.33 -1.68
N ALA A 171 3.73 -9.87 -2.73
CA ALA A 171 4.39 -11.17 -2.69
C ALA A 171 5.60 -11.16 -1.74
N ALA A 172 6.44 -10.12 -1.79
CA ALA A 172 7.59 -9.98 -0.91
C ALA A 172 7.18 -9.83 0.56
N GLY A 173 6.10 -9.11 0.85
CA GLY A 173 5.55 -8.96 2.21
C GLY A 173 5.02 -10.28 2.78
N ALA A 174 4.38 -11.10 1.94
CA ALA A 174 3.93 -12.42 2.32
C ALA A 174 5.12 -13.36 2.62
N GLN A 175 6.15 -13.34 1.78
CA GLN A 175 7.37 -14.13 2.02
C GLN A 175 8.10 -13.65 3.29
N LEU A 176 8.25 -12.33 3.46
CA LEU A 176 8.86 -11.75 4.67
C LEU A 176 8.08 -12.15 5.94
N LEU A 177 6.75 -12.19 5.87
CA LEU A 177 5.93 -12.69 6.97
C LEU A 177 6.25 -14.15 7.27
N LEU A 178 6.28 -15.01 6.25
CA LEU A 178 6.61 -16.42 6.38
C LEU A 178 7.97 -16.62 7.06
N ASP A 179 8.97 -15.87 6.65
CA ASP A 179 10.33 -15.92 7.20
C ASP A 179 10.42 -15.40 8.65
N THR A 180 9.51 -14.48 9.02
CA THR A 180 9.45 -13.87 10.35
C THR A 180 8.65 -14.72 11.36
N LEU A 181 7.72 -15.56 10.90
CA LEU A 181 6.85 -16.36 11.75
C LEU A 181 7.58 -17.26 12.77
N PRO A 182 8.69 -17.97 12.45
CA PRO A 182 9.39 -18.79 13.42
C PRO A 182 9.85 -18.00 14.65
N ASP A 183 10.41 -16.82 14.45
CA ASP A 183 10.87 -15.95 15.54
C ASP A 183 9.71 -15.35 16.33
N LEU A 184 8.61 -15.00 15.68
CA LEU A 184 7.38 -14.57 16.34
C LEU A 184 6.81 -15.69 17.24
N LEU A 185 6.80 -16.93 16.76
CA LEU A 185 6.32 -18.10 17.51
C LEU A 185 7.23 -18.44 18.68
N ALA A 186 8.54 -18.30 18.51
CA ALA A 186 9.55 -18.54 19.53
C ALA A 186 9.64 -17.41 20.57
N GLY A 187 9.07 -16.23 20.29
CA GLY A 187 9.22 -15.03 21.11
C GLY A 187 10.65 -14.47 21.10
N SER A 188 11.42 -14.75 20.04
CA SER A 188 12.83 -14.35 19.87
C SER A 188 13.01 -13.06 19.07
N ILE A 189 11.92 -12.37 18.69
CA ILE A 189 11.97 -11.13 17.94
C ILE A 189 12.79 -10.06 18.67
N GLN A 190 13.75 -9.49 17.96
CA GLN A 190 14.52 -8.32 18.38
C GLN A 190 14.12 -7.12 17.51
N ALA A 191 13.07 -6.42 17.92
CA ALA A 191 12.60 -5.25 17.20
C ALA A 191 13.54 -4.06 17.40
N VAL A 192 13.70 -3.25 16.35
CA VAL A 192 14.58 -2.07 16.32
C VAL A 192 13.75 -0.81 16.22
N ALA A 193 13.99 0.14 17.13
CA ALA A 193 13.32 1.44 17.10
C ALA A 193 13.62 2.21 15.81
N GLN A 194 12.62 2.88 15.29
CA GLN A 194 12.80 3.72 14.10
C GLN A 194 13.55 5.02 14.42
N ASN A 195 14.41 5.49 13.51
CA ASN A 195 14.93 6.86 13.56
C ASN A 195 13.84 7.84 13.12
N HIS A 196 13.18 8.50 14.07
CA HIS A 196 12.08 9.43 13.79
C HIS A 196 12.49 10.69 13.03
N GLU A 197 13.75 11.11 13.11
CA GLU A 197 14.28 12.27 12.38
C GLU A 197 14.41 12.00 10.87
N ALA A 198 14.59 10.72 10.49
CA ALA A 198 14.64 10.29 9.10
C ALA A 198 13.26 9.96 8.50
N ALA A 199 12.18 10.19 9.24
CA ALA A 199 10.84 9.84 8.79
C ALA A 199 10.38 10.71 7.62
N VAL A 200 9.88 10.05 6.58
CA VAL A 200 9.20 10.67 5.44
C VAL A 200 7.76 10.19 5.43
N TYR A 201 6.80 11.10 5.18
CA TYR A 201 5.38 10.77 5.16
C TYR A 201 4.84 10.66 3.73
N SER A 202 3.93 9.72 3.52
CA SER A 202 3.26 9.44 2.26
C SER A 202 1.73 9.45 2.44
N PRO A 203 1.11 10.66 2.50
CA PRO A 203 -0.33 10.75 2.59
C PRO A 203 -1.01 10.14 1.35
N ASN A 204 -2.31 9.87 1.45
CA ASN A 204 -3.07 9.43 0.28
C ASN A 204 -2.92 10.45 -0.87
N VAL A 205 -2.81 9.95 -2.09
CA VAL A 205 -2.67 10.79 -3.30
C VAL A 205 -3.87 11.72 -3.42
N SER A 206 -3.60 13.02 -3.54
CA SER A 206 -4.64 14.03 -3.72
C SER A 206 -4.97 14.25 -5.19
N ARG A 207 -6.12 14.89 -5.45
CA ARG A 207 -6.55 15.22 -6.81
C ARG A 207 -5.58 16.18 -7.50
N GLU A 208 -4.94 17.08 -6.76
CA GLU A 208 -3.92 17.99 -7.25
C GLU A 208 -2.67 17.25 -7.73
N GLN A 209 -2.26 16.21 -7.00
CA GLN A 209 -1.12 15.37 -7.37
C GLN A 209 -1.38 14.51 -8.61
N GLU A 210 -2.66 14.27 -8.97
CA GLU A 210 -2.99 13.58 -10.23
C GLU A 210 -2.79 14.48 -11.46
N ARG A 211 -2.89 15.82 -11.29
CA ARG A 211 -2.79 16.76 -12.39
C ARG A 211 -1.34 16.92 -12.82
N ILE A 212 -1.11 16.81 -14.15
CA ILE A 212 0.21 17.07 -14.73
C ILE A 212 0.44 18.59 -14.76
N ASP A 213 1.55 19.00 -14.17
CA ASP A 213 2.11 20.34 -14.29
C ASP A 213 3.25 20.30 -15.31
N TRP A 214 2.97 20.71 -16.53
CA TRP A 214 3.91 20.66 -17.64
C TRP A 214 5.17 21.49 -17.42
N SER A 215 5.17 22.43 -16.48
CA SER A 215 6.37 23.23 -16.14
C SER A 215 7.45 22.43 -15.41
N ARG A 216 7.13 21.23 -14.95
CA ARG A 216 8.08 20.33 -14.29
C ARG A 216 8.98 19.61 -15.28
N PRO A 217 10.16 19.10 -14.87
CA PRO A 217 11.05 18.30 -15.72
C PRO A 217 10.36 17.02 -16.25
N ALA A 218 10.67 16.63 -17.49
CA ALA A 218 10.10 15.45 -18.13
C ALA A 218 10.26 14.17 -17.30
N VAL A 219 11.41 13.94 -16.68
CA VAL A 219 11.66 12.79 -15.77
C VAL A 219 10.71 12.79 -14.58
N SER A 220 10.41 13.96 -14.01
CA SER A 220 9.45 14.06 -12.90
C SER A 220 8.02 13.71 -13.35
N LEU A 221 7.64 14.13 -14.56
CA LEU A 221 6.32 13.82 -15.12
C LEU A 221 6.21 12.34 -15.49
N TRP A 222 7.26 11.75 -16.06
CA TRP A 222 7.33 10.31 -16.31
C TRP A 222 7.16 9.50 -15.01
N ASN A 223 7.84 9.88 -13.94
CA ASN A 223 7.68 9.25 -12.62
C ASN A 223 6.26 9.45 -12.07
N GLN A 224 5.67 10.64 -12.24
CA GLN A 224 4.29 10.90 -11.83
C GLN A 224 3.30 10.01 -12.58
N VAL A 225 3.42 9.88 -13.91
CA VAL A 225 2.51 9.04 -14.72
C VAL A 225 2.61 7.58 -14.27
N ARG A 226 3.82 7.00 -14.21
CA ARG A 226 3.98 5.61 -13.78
C ARG A 226 3.65 5.38 -12.31
N GLY A 227 3.88 6.39 -11.46
CA GLY A 227 3.53 6.36 -10.03
C GLY A 227 2.03 6.46 -9.74
N LEU A 228 1.23 6.92 -10.70
CA LEU A 228 -0.22 6.99 -10.61
C LEU A 228 -0.93 5.88 -11.43
N ASN A 229 -0.18 5.05 -12.14
CA ASN A 229 -0.72 3.94 -12.93
C ASN A 229 -0.80 2.66 -12.09
N PRO A 230 -1.91 1.92 -12.09
CA PRO A 230 -3.15 2.13 -12.86
C PRO A 230 -4.19 3.04 -12.17
N ARG A 231 -3.96 3.42 -10.95
CA ARG A 231 -4.91 4.25 -10.17
C ARG A 231 -4.14 5.23 -9.27
N PRO A 232 -4.65 6.48 -9.17
CA PRO A 232 -5.85 7.05 -9.78
C PRO A 232 -5.69 7.43 -11.27
N GLY A 233 -4.48 7.39 -11.83
CA GLY A 233 -4.11 7.82 -13.18
C GLY A 233 -3.85 9.32 -13.27
N ALA A 234 -2.70 9.72 -13.86
CA ALA A 234 -2.38 11.11 -14.14
C ALA A 234 -3.37 11.72 -15.15
N TYR A 235 -3.54 13.03 -15.12
CA TYR A 235 -4.38 13.72 -16.09
C TYR A 235 -3.88 15.12 -16.40
N THR A 236 -4.25 15.57 -17.59
CA THR A 236 -4.19 16.97 -18.01
C THR A 236 -5.57 17.45 -18.48
N THR A 237 -5.65 18.66 -18.99
CA THR A 237 -6.88 19.19 -19.62
C THR A 237 -6.60 19.51 -21.09
N TRP A 238 -7.54 19.16 -21.95
CA TRP A 238 -7.54 19.51 -23.37
C TRP A 238 -8.89 20.12 -23.74
N ASN A 239 -8.90 21.34 -24.24
CA ASN A 239 -10.13 22.10 -24.54
C ASN A 239 -11.14 22.14 -23.37
N GLY A 240 -10.65 22.19 -22.12
CA GLY A 240 -11.50 22.21 -20.93
C GLY A 240 -11.93 20.83 -20.44
N GLU A 241 -11.66 19.77 -21.17
CA GLU A 241 -11.99 18.40 -20.78
C GLU A 241 -10.80 17.67 -20.15
N VAL A 242 -11.08 16.72 -19.26
CA VAL A 242 -10.06 15.90 -18.58
C VAL A 242 -9.56 14.82 -19.54
N LEU A 243 -8.27 14.85 -19.82
CA LEU A 243 -7.57 13.83 -20.58
C LEU A 243 -6.67 13.01 -19.62
N LYS A 244 -6.97 11.71 -19.45
CA LYS A 244 -6.13 10.79 -18.67
C LYS A 244 -4.89 10.37 -19.48
N ILE A 245 -3.74 10.35 -18.77
CA ILE A 245 -2.47 9.87 -19.33
C ILE A 245 -2.09 8.61 -18.56
N TRP A 246 -2.14 7.49 -19.26
CA TRP A 246 -1.93 6.16 -18.65
C TRP A 246 -0.47 5.71 -18.71
N SER A 247 0.25 6.11 -19.74
CA SER A 247 1.67 5.78 -19.92
C SER A 247 2.37 6.87 -20.70
N CYS A 248 3.66 6.98 -20.52
CA CYS A 248 4.57 7.74 -21.35
C CYS A 248 5.93 7.06 -21.33
N ASP A 249 6.70 7.27 -22.37
CA ASP A 249 8.06 6.78 -22.45
C ASP A 249 9.00 7.53 -21.51
N LYS A 250 10.07 6.86 -21.09
CA LYS A 250 11.14 7.52 -20.35
C LYS A 250 11.73 8.61 -21.24
N PRO A 251 11.81 9.87 -20.79
CA PRO A 251 12.27 10.96 -21.62
C PRO A 251 13.73 10.77 -22.01
N ASN A 252 14.04 11.02 -23.28
CA ASN A 252 15.39 11.23 -23.74
C ASN A 252 15.77 12.69 -23.45
N GLN A 253 17.00 12.94 -23.06
CA GLN A 253 17.51 14.32 -22.89
C GLN A 253 17.55 14.99 -24.27
N SER A 254 16.53 15.75 -24.61
CA SER A 254 16.51 16.64 -25.76
C SER A 254 16.01 18.00 -25.28
N ASP A 255 16.84 19.01 -25.39
CA ASP A 255 16.46 20.40 -25.12
C ASP A 255 15.54 20.88 -26.26
N VAL A 256 14.24 20.66 -26.09
CA VAL A 256 13.25 21.23 -26.99
C VAL A 256 12.79 22.57 -26.38
N ALA A 257 13.29 23.66 -26.92
CA ALA A 257 12.94 25.01 -26.49
C ALA A 257 11.51 25.37 -26.92
N ASN A 258 10.51 24.82 -26.23
CA ASN A 258 9.09 25.12 -26.44
C ASN A 258 8.39 25.50 -25.12
N THR A 259 7.29 26.20 -25.22
CA THR A 259 6.47 26.49 -24.05
C THR A 259 5.94 25.18 -23.43
N PRO A 260 6.13 24.94 -22.12
CA PRO A 260 5.62 23.75 -21.47
C PRO A 260 4.12 23.51 -21.73
N GLY A 261 3.76 22.28 -22.03
CA GLY A 261 2.39 21.88 -22.41
C GLY A 261 2.07 21.99 -23.90
N THR A 262 3.01 22.48 -24.73
CA THR A 262 2.83 22.53 -26.18
C THR A 262 3.03 21.14 -26.79
N VAL A 263 2.11 20.72 -27.67
CA VAL A 263 2.29 19.53 -28.53
C VAL A 263 3.32 19.85 -29.57
N VAL A 264 4.47 19.19 -29.50
CA VAL A 264 5.63 19.42 -30.40
C VAL A 264 5.52 18.55 -31.65
N ALA A 265 5.09 17.31 -31.47
CA ALA A 265 4.94 16.35 -32.59
C ALA A 265 3.84 15.33 -32.28
N ILE A 266 3.26 14.80 -33.36
CA ILE A 266 2.33 13.67 -33.32
C ILE A 266 2.86 12.61 -34.28
N SER A 267 2.96 11.37 -33.81
CA SER A 267 3.42 10.22 -34.59
C SER A 267 2.57 8.98 -34.28
N GLU A 268 2.83 7.88 -34.98
CA GLU A 268 2.21 6.59 -34.69
C GLU A 268 2.60 6.07 -33.28
N GLN A 269 3.72 6.51 -32.75
CA GLN A 269 4.21 6.11 -31.41
C GLN A 269 3.56 6.91 -30.27
N GLY A 270 2.97 8.08 -30.59
CA GLY A 270 2.32 8.92 -29.58
C GLY A 270 2.44 10.41 -29.84
N ILE A 271 2.21 11.16 -28.79
CA ILE A 271 2.21 12.62 -28.77
C ILE A 271 3.42 13.09 -27.95
N LEU A 272 4.27 13.91 -28.57
CA LEU A 272 5.39 14.57 -27.90
C LEU A 272 4.93 15.92 -27.35
N VAL A 273 5.09 16.13 -26.06
CA VAL A 273 4.70 17.36 -25.37
C VAL A 273 5.92 17.99 -24.72
N ALA A 274 6.14 19.29 -24.91
CA ALA A 274 7.19 20.03 -24.25
C ALA A 274 6.94 20.13 -22.74
N THR A 275 8.01 20.04 -21.94
CA THR A 275 7.97 20.18 -20.48
C THR A 275 8.89 21.32 -20.02
N GLY A 276 8.99 21.54 -18.71
CA GLY A 276 9.88 22.57 -18.15
C GLY A 276 11.37 22.30 -18.38
N ALA A 277 11.73 21.02 -18.59
CA ALA A 277 13.06 20.59 -19.01
C ALA A 277 12.94 19.24 -19.73
N GLY A 278 13.15 19.24 -21.05
CA GLY A 278 13.01 18.09 -21.94
C GLY A 278 11.70 18.02 -22.71
#